data_b97e81f865cdd697a1dd88b453ddbfe4
#
_entry.id   b97e81f865cdd697a1dd88b453ddbfe4
#
_cell.length_a   1.000
_cell.length_b   1.000
_cell.length_c   1.000
_cell.angle_alpha   90.00
_cell.angle_beta   90.00
_cell.angle_gamma   90.00
#
_symmetry.space_group_name_H-M   'P 1'
#
loop_
_entity.id
_entity.type
_entity.pdbx_description
1 polymer ?
#
loop_
_entity_poly.entity_id
_entity_poly.type
_entity_poly.pdbx_seq_one_letter_code
_entity_poly.pdbx_strand_id
1 'polypeptide(L)'
;MRRLIIIINLSLIVAFMMMFADCSNSSKDRKQVSIGYVNWSEGIAMSYLAKVMLESKGYDVILRNADIAPVFVSMAAGKVDVFMDSWLPATHADYIKKYGDHLETLGVAYKNAKMGLVVPSYVTIGSIDELNEHKDEFRNEIIGIDVGAG
;
A
#
# COMPACT_ATOMS: atom_id res chain seq x y z
N MET A 1 -54.73 33.99 24.48
CA MET A 1 -53.81 33.00 25.11
C MET A 1 -53.43 31.82 24.20
N ARG A 2 -54.37 31.03 23.69
CA ARG A 2 -54.07 29.83 22.87
C ARG A 2 -53.24 30.11 21.61
N ARG A 3 -53.51 31.19 20.87
CA ARG A 3 -52.75 31.59 19.68
C ARG A 3 -51.32 32.06 20.00
N LEU A 4 -51.09 32.69 21.13
CA LEU A 4 -49.78 33.12 21.57
C LEU A 4 -48.89 31.94 21.96
N ILE A 5 -49.46 30.92 22.61
CA ILE A 5 -48.74 29.66 22.96
C ILE A 5 -48.31 28.89 21.69
N ILE A 6 -49.17 28.88 20.66
CA ILE A 6 -48.85 28.20 19.38
C ILE A 6 -47.68 28.89 18.67
N ILE A 7 -47.66 30.24 18.67
CA ILE A 7 -46.59 31.03 18.06
C ILE A 7 -45.25 30.81 18.78
N ILE A 8 -45.27 30.78 20.11
CA ILE A 8 -44.07 30.53 20.91
C ILE A 8 -43.52 29.12 20.68
N ASN A 9 -44.39 28.09 20.65
CA ASN A 9 -43.96 26.74 20.37
C ASN A 9 -43.38 26.58 18.94
N LEU A 10 -43.99 27.23 17.95
CA LEU A 10 -43.49 27.18 16.57
C LEU A 10 -42.13 27.87 16.43
N SER A 11 -41.91 28.99 17.12
CA SER A 11 -40.61 29.68 17.12
C SER A 11 -39.51 28.87 17.83
N LEU A 12 -39.86 28.16 18.91
CA LEU A 12 -38.91 27.26 19.58
C LEU A 12 -38.49 26.07 18.69
N ILE A 13 -39.44 25.50 17.94
CA ILE A 13 -39.15 24.39 16.99
C ILE A 13 -38.24 24.86 15.85
N VAL A 14 -38.49 26.05 15.31
CA VAL A 14 -37.66 26.65 14.26
C VAL A 14 -36.24 26.96 14.78
N ALA A 15 -36.12 27.52 15.99
CA ALA A 15 -34.84 27.80 16.63
C ALA A 15 -34.04 26.49 16.91
N PHE A 16 -34.75 25.44 17.33
CA PHE A 16 -34.13 24.11 17.55
C PHE A 16 -33.67 23.45 16.26
N MET A 17 -34.44 23.60 15.16
CA MET A 17 -33.99 23.10 13.83
C MET A 17 -32.78 23.86 13.29
N MET A 18 -32.62 25.15 13.58
CA MET A 18 -31.45 25.92 13.17
C MET A 18 -30.16 25.52 13.91
N MET A 19 -30.25 24.98 15.13
CA MET A 19 -29.07 24.48 15.86
C MET A 19 -28.46 23.20 15.28
N PHE A 20 -29.19 22.46 14.46
CA PHE A 20 -28.68 21.28 13.79
C PHE A 20 -28.18 21.54 12.37
N ALA A 21 -28.29 22.73 11.84
CA ALA A 21 -27.89 23.06 10.47
C ALA A 21 -26.39 23.36 10.33
N ASP A 22 -25.62 23.41 11.41
CA ASP A 22 -24.21 23.85 11.38
C ASP A 22 -23.21 22.68 11.53
N CYS A 23 -23.62 21.44 11.21
CA CYS A 23 -22.73 20.33 11.03
C CYS A 23 -22.47 20.04 9.54
N SER A 24 -22.29 21.07 8.72
CA SER A 24 -21.55 20.88 7.48
C SER A 24 -20.07 20.84 7.86
N ASN A 25 -19.63 19.63 8.23
CA ASN A 25 -18.24 19.30 8.31
C ASN A 25 -17.64 19.62 6.93
N SER A 26 -17.00 20.75 6.80
CA SER A 26 -16.15 21.09 5.67
C SER A 26 -14.96 20.13 5.71
N SER A 27 -15.22 18.87 5.38
CA SER A 27 -14.18 18.01 4.85
C SER A 27 -13.76 18.71 3.56
N LYS A 28 -12.71 19.55 3.63
CA LYS A 28 -11.92 19.93 2.48
C LYS A 28 -11.88 18.68 1.61
N ASP A 29 -12.29 18.81 0.36
CA ASP A 29 -12.31 17.74 -0.64
C ASP A 29 -10.85 17.30 -0.89
N ARG A 30 -10.28 16.60 0.10
CA ARG A 30 -8.92 16.10 0.04
C ARG A 30 -8.95 14.91 -0.89
N LYS A 31 -8.21 15.01 -1.97
CA LYS A 31 -8.02 13.86 -2.84
C LYS A 31 -7.39 12.73 -2.03
N GLN A 32 -8.09 11.63 -1.93
CA GLN A 32 -7.62 10.45 -1.24
C GLN A 32 -6.72 9.63 -2.16
N VAL A 33 -5.63 9.10 -1.61
CA VAL A 33 -4.70 8.18 -2.30
C VAL A 33 -4.50 6.95 -1.41
N SER A 34 -4.70 5.78 -1.96
CA SER A 34 -4.42 4.51 -1.30
C SER A 34 -3.10 3.92 -1.82
N ILE A 35 -2.18 3.64 -0.90
CA ILE A 35 -0.89 3.02 -1.20
C ILE A 35 -0.92 1.59 -0.67
N GLY A 36 -0.78 0.61 -1.58
CA GLY A 36 -0.56 -0.77 -1.21
C GLY A 36 0.89 -1.00 -0.80
N TYR A 37 1.13 -1.88 0.16
CA TYR A 37 2.47 -2.32 0.51
C TYR A 37 2.48 -3.72 1.10
N VAL A 38 3.59 -4.42 0.88
CA VAL A 38 3.90 -5.69 1.51
C VAL A 38 4.78 -5.44 2.74
N ASN A 39 4.80 -6.36 3.68
CA ASN A 39 5.55 -6.22 4.94
C ASN A 39 7.06 -6.48 4.74
N TRP A 40 7.64 -5.85 3.71
CA TRP A 40 9.08 -5.84 3.43
C TRP A 40 9.66 -4.49 3.86
N SER A 41 10.87 -4.49 4.39
CA SER A 41 11.48 -3.31 5.04
C SER A 41 11.54 -2.10 4.11
N GLU A 42 11.95 -2.30 2.86
CA GLU A 42 12.05 -1.26 1.84
C GLU A 42 10.68 -0.76 1.39
N GLY A 43 9.72 -1.67 1.20
CA GLY A 43 8.35 -1.35 0.82
C GLY A 43 7.64 -0.52 1.89
N ILE A 44 7.82 -0.87 3.17
CA ILE A 44 7.33 -0.10 4.30
C ILE A 44 7.94 1.30 4.28
N ALA A 45 9.27 1.40 4.22
CA ALA A 45 9.97 2.69 4.26
C ALA A 45 9.53 3.62 3.14
N MET A 46 9.45 3.12 1.90
CA MET A 46 9.01 3.88 0.73
C MET A 46 7.55 4.32 0.84
N SER A 47 6.67 3.43 1.32
CA SER A 47 5.24 3.73 1.45
C SER A 47 4.98 4.81 2.51
N TYR A 48 5.67 4.75 3.64
CA TYR A 48 5.57 5.80 4.67
C TYR A 48 6.18 7.12 4.22
N LEU A 49 7.31 7.10 3.50
CA LEU A 49 7.90 8.31 2.93
C LEU A 49 6.92 8.98 1.96
N ALA A 50 6.34 8.20 1.04
CA ALA A 50 5.36 8.73 0.08
C ALA A 50 4.12 9.26 0.79
N LYS A 51 3.63 8.58 1.84
CA LYS A 51 2.53 9.07 2.67
C LYS A 51 2.82 10.47 3.20
N VAL A 52 3.96 10.66 3.88
CA VAL A 52 4.34 11.96 4.44
C VAL A 52 4.43 13.05 3.35
N MET A 53 5.02 12.70 2.20
CA MET A 53 5.17 13.64 1.09
C MET A 53 3.82 14.03 0.46
N LEU A 54 2.91 13.08 0.28
CA LEU A 54 1.58 13.34 -0.27
C LEU A 54 0.70 14.12 0.72
N GLU A 55 0.74 13.77 2.01
CA GLU A 55 0.02 14.48 3.04
C GLU A 55 0.47 15.95 3.17
N SER A 56 1.77 16.22 3.00
CA SER A 56 2.29 17.59 2.97
C SER A 56 1.76 18.41 1.77
N LYS A 57 1.31 17.74 0.72
CA LYS A 57 0.68 18.33 -0.46
C LYS A 57 -0.85 18.39 -0.36
N GLY A 58 -1.43 17.99 0.77
CA GLY A 58 -2.86 18.08 1.05
C GLY A 58 -3.68 16.88 0.61
N TYR A 59 -3.05 15.76 0.26
CA TYR A 59 -3.75 14.50 0.05
C TYR A 59 -4.10 13.84 1.38
N ASP A 60 -5.14 12.99 1.35
CA ASP A 60 -5.45 12.05 2.43
C ASP A 60 -4.92 10.67 2.03
N VAL A 61 -3.97 10.11 2.78
CA VAL A 61 -3.26 8.90 2.36
C VAL A 61 -3.60 7.71 3.24
N ILE A 62 -4.14 6.66 2.61
CA ILE A 62 -4.45 5.39 3.23
C ILE A 62 -3.39 4.35 2.87
N LEU A 63 -2.70 3.80 3.88
CA LEU A 63 -1.82 2.66 3.70
C LEU A 63 -2.59 1.35 3.81
N ARG A 64 -2.39 0.44 2.87
CA ARG A 64 -3.03 -0.87 2.81
C ARG A 64 -1.98 -1.97 2.79
N ASN A 65 -1.80 -2.63 3.94
CA ASN A 65 -0.95 -3.80 4.03
C ASN A 65 -1.67 -5.03 3.49
N ALA A 66 -1.01 -5.76 2.61
CA ALA A 66 -1.46 -7.06 2.12
C ALA A 66 -0.28 -7.82 1.49
N ASP A 67 -0.47 -9.11 1.24
CA ASP A 67 0.48 -9.90 0.45
C ASP A 67 0.52 -9.43 -0.99
N ILE A 68 1.57 -9.77 -1.73
CA ILE A 68 1.85 -9.22 -3.06
C ILE A 68 0.73 -9.50 -4.07
N ALA A 69 0.17 -10.71 -4.10
CA ALA A 69 -0.90 -11.05 -5.03
C ALA A 69 -2.19 -10.24 -4.79
N PRO A 70 -2.73 -10.10 -3.56
CA PRO A 70 -3.80 -9.18 -3.23
C PRO A 70 -3.51 -7.71 -3.58
N VAL A 71 -2.27 -7.24 -3.45
CA VAL A 71 -1.89 -5.86 -3.84
C VAL A 71 -2.12 -5.66 -5.34
N PHE A 72 -1.58 -6.55 -6.20
CA PHE A 72 -1.77 -6.44 -7.65
C PHE A 72 -3.24 -6.58 -8.08
N VAL A 73 -3.97 -7.49 -7.47
CA VAL A 73 -5.42 -7.62 -7.70
C VAL A 73 -6.16 -6.34 -7.33
N SER A 74 -5.82 -5.74 -6.19
CA SER A 74 -6.46 -4.52 -5.71
C SER A 74 -6.14 -3.31 -6.57
N MET A 75 -4.92 -3.19 -7.10
CA MET A 75 -4.54 -2.16 -8.07
C MET A 75 -5.33 -2.32 -9.37
N ALA A 76 -5.35 -3.52 -9.94
CA ALA A 76 -6.09 -3.80 -11.17
C ALA A 76 -7.60 -3.54 -11.03
N ALA A 77 -8.14 -3.67 -9.81
CA ALA A 77 -9.53 -3.36 -9.48
C ALA A 77 -9.77 -1.89 -9.10
N GLY A 78 -8.76 -1.01 -9.15
CA GLY A 78 -8.86 0.39 -8.77
C GLY A 78 -9.13 0.64 -7.28
N LYS A 79 -8.79 -0.32 -6.41
CA LYS A 79 -8.95 -0.22 -4.94
C LYS A 79 -7.68 0.23 -4.22
N VAL A 80 -6.56 0.11 -4.89
CA VAL A 80 -5.24 0.62 -4.51
C VAL A 80 -4.73 1.44 -5.68
N ASP A 81 -4.29 2.67 -5.39
CA ASP A 81 -3.87 3.61 -6.43
C ASP A 81 -2.39 3.46 -6.77
N VAL A 82 -1.54 3.13 -5.79
CA VAL A 82 -0.09 3.08 -5.94
C VAL A 82 0.52 1.90 -5.19
N PHE A 83 1.50 1.27 -5.83
CA PHE A 83 2.43 0.32 -5.21
C PHE A 83 3.86 0.68 -5.64
N MET A 84 4.79 0.77 -4.69
CA MET A 84 6.12 1.33 -4.96
C MET A 84 7.26 0.31 -4.86
N ASP A 85 6.93 -0.95 -4.64
CA ASP A 85 7.92 -2.00 -4.42
C ASP A 85 7.72 -3.18 -5.39
N SER A 86 7.56 -2.84 -6.68
CA SER A 86 7.46 -3.83 -7.74
C SER A 86 8.84 -4.22 -8.26
N TRP A 87 9.23 -5.46 -8.06
CA TRP A 87 10.53 -6.01 -8.47
C TRP A 87 10.49 -6.53 -9.90
N LEU A 88 10.86 -5.65 -10.83
CA LEU A 88 10.84 -5.90 -12.27
C LEU A 88 12.27 -5.87 -12.84
N PRO A 89 12.53 -6.58 -13.94
CA PRO A 89 11.59 -7.33 -14.76
C PRO A 89 11.34 -8.78 -14.33
N ALA A 90 11.98 -9.28 -13.27
CA ALA A 90 11.99 -10.71 -12.98
C ALA A 90 10.87 -11.12 -11.98
N THR A 91 10.99 -10.76 -10.72
CA THR A 91 10.19 -11.30 -9.61
C THR A 91 8.70 -11.14 -9.79
N HIS A 92 8.24 -9.95 -10.22
CA HIS A 92 6.81 -9.67 -10.39
C HIS A 92 6.35 -9.67 -11.86
N ALA A 93 7.14 -10.30 -12.76
CA ALA A 93 6.82 -10.34 -14.18
C ALA A 93 5.44 -10.94 -14.49
N ASP A 94 5.06 -12.00 -13.79
CA ASP A 94 3.78 -12.68 -14.00
C ASP A 94 2.58 -11.81 -13.59
N TYR A 95 2.73 -11.00 -12.55
CA TYR A 95 1.69 -10.05 -12.17
C TYR A 95 1.52 -8.95 -13.23
N ILE A 96 2.62 -8.43 -13.78
CA ILE A 96 2.57 -7.45 -14.87
C ILE A 96 1.99 -8.08 -16.14
N LYS A 97 2.35 -9.31 -16.48
CA LYS A 97 1.76 -10.04 -17.60
C LYS A 97 0.24 -10.19 -17.44
N LYS A 98 -0.24 -10.41 -16.23
CA LYS A 98 -1.65 -10.67 -15.95
C LYS A 98 -2.48 -9.39 -15.81
N TYR A 99 -1.92 -8.34 -15.25
CA TYR A 99 -2.66 -7.14 -14.84
C TYR A 99 -2.16 -5.85 -15.51
N GLY A 100 -1.07 -5.92 -16.30
CA GLY A 100 -0.40 -4.75 -16.86
C GLY A 100 -1.28 -3.82 -17.69
N ASP A 101 -2.29 -4.36 -18.38
CA ASP A 101 -3.25 -3.55 -19.14
C ASP A 101 -4.09 -2.59 -18.25
N HIS A 102 -4.12 -2.84 -16.95
CA HIS A 102 -4.80 -2.01 -15.95
C HIS A 102 -3.85 -1.18 -15.10
N LEU A 103 -2.54 -1.24 -15.36
CA LEU A 103 -1.51 -0.63 -14.55
C LEU A 103 -0.62 0.28 -15.38
N GLU A 104 -0.14 1.35 -14.77
CA GLU A 104 0.84 2.26 -15.35
C GLU A 104 2.13 2.24 -14.54
N THR A 105 3.27 2.10 -15.22
CA THR A 105 4.59 2.22 -14.58
C THR A 105 5.02 3.67 -14.59
N LEU A 106 5.04 4.32 -13.43
CA LEU A 106 5.36 5.73 -13.28
C LEU A 106 6.87 6.01 -13.26
N GLY A 107 7.68 5.04 -12.87
CA GLY A 107 9.13 5.22 -12.81
C GLY A 107 9.85 4.10 -12.09
N VAL A 108 11.16 4.28 -11.92
CA VAL A 108 12.05 3.32 -11.25
C VAL A 108 12.52 3.93 -9.93
N ALA A 109 12.16 3.30 -8.81
CA ALA A 109 12.58 3.70 -7.47
C ALA A 109 14.04 3.32 -7.19
N TYR A 110 14.44 2.08 -7.55
CA TYR A 110 15.79 1.55 -7.39
C TYR A 110 16.33 1.05 -8.71
N LYS A 111 17.60 1.34 -8.97
CA LYS A 111 18.32 0.82 -10.13
C LYS A 111 19.35 -0.22 -9.69
N ASN A 112 19.62 -1.19 -10.56
CA ASN A 112 20.64 -2.21 -10.34
C ASN A 112 20.40 -3.10 -9.11
N ALA A 113 19.14 -3.29 -8.72
CA ALA A 113 18.78 -4.31 -7.73
C ALA A 113 19.21 -5.69 -8.25
N LYS A 114 19.75 -6.50 -7.33
CA LYS A 114 20.22 -7.85 -7.66
C LYS A 114 19.44 -8.86 -6.85
N MET A 115 19.15 -9.99 -7.44
CA MET A 115 18.68 -11.18 -6.74
C MET A 115 19.81 -12.19 -6.58
N GLY A 116 19.83 -12.90 -5.47
CA GLY A 116 20.82 -13.92 -5.22
C GLY A 116 20.59 -14.60 -3.88
N LEU A 117 21.29 -15.70 -3.67
CA LEU A 117 21.33 -16.33 -2.36
C LEU A 117 22.32 -15.58 -1.48
N VAL A 118 21.94 -15.36 -0.24
CA VAL A 118 22.78 -14.73 0.78
C VAL A 118 23.25 -15.82 1.73
N VAL A 119 24.54 -15.90 1.93
CA VAL A 119 25.19 -16.85 2.86
C VAL A 119 26.02 -16.09 3.90
N PRO A 120 26.20 -16.64 5.11
CA PRO A 120 27.11 -16.05 6.09
C PRO A 120 28.54 -15.96 5.56
N SER A 121 29.30 -14.98 6.04
CA SER A 121 30.68 -14.72 5.59
C SER A 121 31.71 -15.86 5.81
N TYR A 122 31.37 -16.82 6.67
CA TYR A 122 32.20 -18.00 6.90
C TYR A 122 31.97 -19.11 5.85
N VAL A 123 30.95 -19.00 5.01
CA VAL A 123 30.69 -19.94 3.93
C VAL A 123 31.65 -19.65 2.78
N THR A 124 32.36 -20.68 2.31
CA THR A 124 33.46 -20.54 1.36
C THR A 124 33.05 -20.73 -0.10
N ILE A 125 31.82 -21.25 -0.35
CA ILE A 125 31.33 -21.43 -1.72
C ILE A 125 30.99 -20.06 -2.34
N GLY A 126 31.33 -19.90 -3.61
CA GLY A 126 31.17 -18.65 -4.34
C GLY A 126 30.09 -18.66 -5.43
N SER A 127 29.51 -19.84 -5.72
CA SER A 127 28.52 -20.02 -6.78
C SER A 127 27.36 -20.90 -6.35
N ILE A 128 26.17 -20.61 -6.93
CA ILE A 128 25.01 -21.48 -6.79
C ILE A 128 25.27 -22.89 -7.33
N ASP A 129 26.13 -23.01 -8.33
CA ASP A 129 26.47 -24.30 -8.96
C ASP A 129 27.17 -25.24 -7.98
N GLU A 130 27.84 -24.70 -6.97
CA GLU A 130 28.58 -25.48 -5.96
C GLU A 130 27.65 -25.99 -4.84
N LEU A 131 26.42 -25.45 -4.70
CA LEU A 131 25.51 -25.79 -3.60
C LEU A 131 25.23 -27.32 -3.50
N ASN A 132 25.14 -27.98 -4.61
CA ASN A 132 24.79 -29.40 -4.63
C ASN A 132 25.88 -30.29 -4.01
N GLU A 133 27.14 -29.88 -4.12
CA GLU A 133 28.29 -30.58 -3.54
C GLU A 133 28.40 -30.30 -2.02
N HIS A 134 27.88 -29.17 -1.58
CA HIS A 134 27.91 -28.67 -0.20
C HIS A 134 26.57 -28.76 0.53
N LYS A 135 25.57 -29.43 -0.03
CA LYS A 135 24.19 -29.46 0.46
C LYS A 135 24.08 -29.85 1.95
N ASP A 136 24.95 -30.74 2.44
CA ASP A 136 24.89 -31.20 3.84
C ASP A 136 25.32 -30.09 4.81
N GLU A 137 26.14 -29.13 4.39
CA GLU A 137 26.52 -27.93 5.18
C GLU A 137 25.35 -27.00 5.37
N PHE A 138 24.36 -27.02 4.47
CA PHE A 138 23.13 -26.23 4.50
C PHE A 138 21.90 -27.03 4.97
N ARG A 139 22.10 -28.22 5.55
CA ARG A 139 20.99 -29.12 5.98
C ARG A 139 20.03 -29.47 4.84
N ASN A 140 20.47 -29.37 3.60
CA ASN A 140 19.65 -29.52 2.37
C ASN A 140 18.46 -28.53 2.32
N GLU A 141 18.59 -27.33 2.91
CA GLU A 141 17.54 -26.33 2.98
C GLU A 141 17.96 -25.02 2.31
N ILE A 142 17.02 -24.42 1.58
CA ILE A 142 17.09 -23.04 1.10
C ILE A 142 15.88 -22.32 1.72
N ILE A 143 16.14 -21.28 2.49
CA ILE A 143 15.08 -20.46 3.11
C ILE A 143 14.69 -19.37 2.15
N GLY A 144 13.44 -19.40 1.69
CA GLY A 144 12.82 -18.35 0.91
C GLY A 144 12.22 -17.24 1.80
N ILE A 145 11.72 -16.20 1.14
CA ILE A 145 10.95 -15.16 1.81
C ILE A 145 9.47 -15.58 1.92
N ASP A 146 8.57 -14.91 1.22
CA ASP A 146 7.13 -15.17 1.32
C ASP A 146 6.62 -16.03 0.16
N VAL A 147 5.56 -16.80 0.40
CA VAL A 147 4.84 -17.50 -0.65
C VAL A 147 4.22 -16.46 -1.60
N GLY A 148 4.58 -16.54 -2.88
CA GLY A 148 4.10 -15.61 -3.91
C GLY A 148 4.96 -14.35 -4.09
N ALA A 149 6.10 -14.25 -3.42
CA ALA A 149 7.03 -13.15 -3.63
C ALA A 149 7.70 -13.20 -5.02
N GLY A 150 7.70 -14.34 -5.71
CA GLY A 150 8.22 -14.53 -7.05
C GLY A 150 9.07 -15.80 -7.19
#